data_2480a5a13c303e8320b262101de3f792
#
_entry.id   2480a5a13c303e8320b262101de3f792
#
_cell.length_a   1.000
_cell.length_b   1.000
_cell.length_c   1.000
_cell.angle_alpha   90.00
_cell.angle_beta   90.00
_cell.angle_gamma   90.00
#
_symmetry.space_group_name_H-M   'P 1'
#
loop_
_entity.id
_entity.type
_entity.pdbx_description
1 polymer ?
#
loop_
_entity_poly.entity_id
_entity_poly.type
_entity_poly.pdbx_seq_one_letter_code
_entity_poly.pdbx_strand_id
1 'polypeptide(L)'
;MPANMPRLSAHEMAALMLLEHAPVEIERGTLDMTMLRDAGLAELIDREKGAPKFSITRKGKVLLRILSELIARESVGRPSRRS
;
A
#
# COMPACT_ATOMS: atom_id res chain seq x y z
N MET A 1 -9.73 -21.12 -0.01
CA MET A 1 -9.17 -20.57 0.22
C MET A 1 -9.14 -19.52 -0.42
N PRO A 2 -9.31 -18.80 -0.15
CA PRO A 2 -9.38 -17.71 -0.68
C PRO A 2 -8.25 -17.25 -0.99
N ALA A 3 -7.66 -17.73 -1.62
CA ALA A 3 -6.52 -17.33 -1.94
C ALA A 3 -6.45 -16.18 -2.70
N ASN A 4 -7.41 -15.53 -2.98
CA ASN A 4 -7.31 -14.40 -3.77
C ASN A 4 -6.91 -13.21 -3.13
N MET A 5 -6.87 -13.12 -1.83
CA MET A 5 -6.50 -11.93 -1.19
C MET A 5 -5.05 -11.82 -1.20
N PRO A 6 -4.47 -10.75 -1.62
CA PRO A 6 -3.04 -10.59 -1.58
C PRO A 6 -2.57 -10.57 -0.16
N ARG A 7 -1.43 -11.17 0.13
CA ARG A 7 -0.92 -11.12 1.41
C ARG A 7 0.15 -10.11 1.43
N LEU A 8 0.06 -9.07 2.14
CA LEU A 8 1.07 -8.03 2.24
C LEU A 8 1.85 -8.19 3.51
N SER A 9 3.14 -8.11 3.42
CA SER A 9 3.97 -8.09 4.61
C SER A 9 3.84 -6.71 5.23
N ALA A 10 4.33 -6.56 6.43
CA ALA A 10 4.29 -5.27 7.10
C ALA A 10 5.07 -4.24 6.30
N HIS A 11 6.19 -4.64 5.72
CA HIS A 11 6.97 -3.72 4.92
C HIS A 11 6.22 -3.30 3.66
N GLU A 12 5.54 -4.22 3.03
CA GLU A 12 4.78 -3.90 1.85
C GLU A 12 3.62 -2.99 2.18
N MET A 13 2.98 -3.21 3.29
CA MET A 13 1.89 -2.36 3.69
C MET A 13 2.38 -0.96 3.97
N ALA A 14 3.53 -0.84 4.63
CA ALA A 14 4.10 0.46 4.89
C ALA A 14 4.45 1.17 3.59
N ALA A 15 4.99 0.43 2.63
CA ALA A 15 5.32 1.02 1.35
C ALA A 15 4.07 1.51 0.62
N LEU A 16 3.00 0.74 0.72
CA LEU A 16 1.75 1.13 0.09
C LEU A 16 1.21 2.41 0.73
N MET A 17 1.32 2.52 2.04
CA MET A 17 0.88 3.71 2.72
C MET A 17 1.70 4.93 2.32
N LEU A 18 2.99 4.73 2.11
CA LEU A 18 3.81 5.82 1.64
C LEU A 18 3.39 6.27 0.26
N LEU A 19 3.07 5.33 -0.61
CA LEU A 19 2.65 5.68 -1.96
C LEU A 19 1.30 6.37 -1.95
N GLU A 20 0.49 6.10 -0.96
CA GLU A 20 -0.78 6.77 -0.88
C GLU A 20 -0.57 8.25 -0.60
N HIS A 21 0.50 8.58 0.13
CA HIS A 21 0.77 9.97 0.41
C HIS A 21 1.27 10.68 -0.83
N ALA A 22 2.17 10.09 -1.56
CA ALA A 22 2.73 10.74 -2.74
C ALA A 22 3.55 9.75 -3.54
N PRO A 23 3.66 9.96 -4.83
CA PRO A 23 4.50 9.08 -5.63
C PRO A 23 5.95 9.16 -5.19
N VAL A 24 6.67 8.08 -5.41
CA VAL A 24 8.06 7.98 -5.00
C VAL A 24 8.92 7.72 -6.22
N GLU A 25 9.97 8.50 -6.38
CA GLU A 25 10.87 8.32 -7.50
C GLU A 25 11.47 6.94 -7.47
N ILE A 26 11.66 6.38 -8.63
CA ILE A 26 12.12 5.02 -8.71
C ILE A 26 13.46 4.84 -8.02
N GLU A 27 14.28 5.84 -8.03
CA GLU A 27 15.55 5.77 -7.37
C GLU A 27 15.44 5.66 -5.89
N ARG A 28 14.36 6.17 -5.33
CA ARG A 28 14.15 6.09 -3.92
C ARG A 28 13.24 4.97 -3.57
N GLY A 29 12.79 4.21 -4.56
CA GLY A 29 11.88 3.12 -4.32
C GLY A 29 12.58 1.95 -3.65
N THR A 30 11.81 1.07 -3.09
CA THR A 30 12.34 -0.09 -2.42
C THR A 30 11.90 -1.33 -3.17
N LEU A 31 12.45 -2.46 -2.79
CA LEU A 31 12.05 -3.71 -3.37
C LEU A 31 10.57 -3.94 -3.10
N ASP A 32 10.10 -3.49 -1.94
CA ASP A 32 8.70 -3.67 -1.62
C ASP A 32 7.80 -2.97 -2.62
N MET A 33 8.22 -1.81 -3.10
CA MET A 33 7.41 -1.10 -4.08
C MET A 33 7.40 -1.83 -5.42
N THR A 34 8.51 -2.48 -5.76
CA THR A 34 8.54 -3.28 -6.97
C THR A 34 7.58 -4.45 -6.83
N MET A 35 7.52 -5.05 -5.66
CA MET A 35 6.62 -6.16 -5.45
C MET A 35 5.17 -5.69 -5.47
N LEU A 36 4.90 -4.49 -4.98
CA LEU A 36 3.56 -3.94 -5.06
C LEU A 36 3.17 -3.72 -6.52
N ARG A 37 4.14 -3.29 -7.32
CA ARG A 37 3.85 -3.08 -8.73
C ARG A 37 3.52 -4.42 -9.39
N ASP A 38 4.26 -5.46 -9.07
CA ASP A 38 4.00 -6.76 -9.65
C ASP A 38 2.64 -7.28 -9.24
N ALA A 39 2.16 -6.88 -8.09
CA ALA A 39 0.85 -7.32 -7.62
C ALA A 39 -0.28 -6.42 -8.13
N GLY A 40 0.06 -5.39 -8.89
CA GLY A 40 -0.98 -4.50 -9.41
C GLY A 40 -1.41 -3.44 -8.44
N LEU A 41 -0.72 -3.29 -7.33
CA LEU A 41 -1.09 -2.31 -6.32
C LEU A 41 -0.35 -1.00 -6.51
N ALA A 42 0.71 -1.01 -7.31
CA ALA A 42 1.45 0.20 -7.64
C ALA A 42 1.76 0.16 -9.11
N GLU A 43 2.10 1.29 -9.67
CA GLU A 43 2.45 1.38 -11.08
C GLU A 43 3.50 2.45 -11.26
N LEU A 44 4.19 2.42 -12.37
CA LEU A 44 5.16 3.45 -12.67
C LEU A 44 4.52 4.50 -13.54
N ILE A 45 4.65 5.74 -13.16
CA ILE A 45 4.11 6.82 -13.95
C ILE A 45 5.25 7.73 -14.36
N ASP A 46 5.15 8.32 -15.52
CA ASP A 46 6.18 9.18 -16.01
C ASP A 46 5.54 10.40 -16.54
N ARG A 47 5.03 11.26 -15.70
CA ARG A 47 4.30 12.34 -16.06
C ARG A 47 5.10 13.43 -16.56
N GLU A 48 6.16 13.77 -16.05
CA GLU A 48 6.90 14.86 -16.49
C GLU A 48 8.20 14.44 -16.92
N LYS A 49 9.05 15.26 -17.42
CA LYS A 49 10.26 14.93 -17.84
C LYS A 49 10.95 14.47 -16.72
N GLY A 50 11.56 13.68 -16.39
CA GLY A 50 12.24 13.28 -15.26
C GLY A 50 12.13 11.82 -15.07
N ALA A 51 12.46 11.32 -13.96
CA ALA A 51 12.44 9.92 -13.70
C ALA A 51 11.05 9.42 -13.43
N PRO A 52 10.75 8.23 -13.79
CA PRO A 52 9.45 7.67 -13.46
C PRO A 52 9.28 7.52 -11.96
N LYS A 53 8.07 7.47 -11.52
CA LYS A 53 7.78 7.34 -10.12
C LYS A 53 6.80 6.22 -9.88
N PHE A 54 6.94 5.56 -8.73
CA PHE A 54 5.95 4.59 -8.31
C PHE A 54 4.74 5.35 -7.80
N SER A 55 3.58 4.90 -8.15
CA SER A 55 2.35 5.53 -7.71
C SER A 55 1.36 4.44 -7.32
N ILE A 56 0.48 4.73 -6.40
CA ILE A 56 -0.50 3.74 -5.98
C ILE A 56 -1.58 3.63 -7.03
N THR A 57 -2.05 2.43 -7.30
CA THR A 57 -3.11 2.23 -8.26
C THR A 57 -4.45 2.30 -7.53
N ARG A 58 -5.53 2.30 -8.28
CA ARG A 58 -6.83 2.26 -7.68
C ARG A 58 -6.98 0.99 -6.86
N LYS A 59 -6.49 -0.13 -7.36
CA LYS A 59 -6.56 -1.37 -6.64
C LYS A 59 -5.80 -1.25 -5.32
N GLY A 60 -4.65 -0.58 -5.34
CA GLY A 60 -3.89 -0.37 -4.13
C GLY A 60 -4.64 0.48 -3.13
N LYS A 61 -5.34 1.51 -3.60
CA LYS A 61 -6.09 2.35 -2.71
C LYS A 61 -7.24 1.60 -2.08
N VAL A 62 -7.92 0.79 -2.85
CA VAL A 62 -9.04 0.02 -2.35
C VAL A 62 -8.57 -0.97 -1.31
N LEU A 63 -7.47 -1.65 -1.59
CA LEU A 63 -6.95 -2.62 -0.64
C LEU A 63 -6.56 -1.93 0.65
N LEU A 64 -5.89 -0.78 0.54
CA LEU A 64 -5.46 -0.07 1.72
C LEU A 64 -6.64 0.37 2.56
N ARG A 65 -7.71 0.79 1.91
CA ARG A 65 -8.88 1.18 2.64
C ARG A 65 -9.49 -0.01 3.37
N ILE A 66 -9.56 -1.15 2.73
CA ILE A 66 -10.12 -2.34 3.36
C ILE A 66 -9.28 -2.73 4.56
N LEU A 67 -7.96 -2.71 4.42
CA LEU A 67 -7.09 -3.08 5.51
C LEU A 67 -7.23 -2.09 6.66
N SER A 68 -7.35 -0.82 6.35
CA SER A 68 -7.50 0.18 7.38
C SER A 68 -8.80 -0.01 8.14
N GLU A 69 -9.86 -0.37 7.45
CA GLU A 69 -11.12 -0.59 8.10
C GLU A 69 -11.08 -1.82 8.98
N LEU A 70 -10.38 -2.84 8.55
CA LEU A 70 -10.27 -4.03 9.36
C LEU A 70 -9.49 -3.75 10.64
N ILE A 71 -8.42 -2.99 10.51
CA ILE A 71 -7.63 -2.65 11.67
C ILE A 71 -8.43 -1.77 12.62
N ALA A 72 -9.15 -0.80 12.09
CA ALA A 72 -9.95 0.07 12.94
C ALA A 72 -11.04 -0.70 13.64
N ARG A 73 -11.62 -1.66 12.96
CA ARG A 73 -12.67 -2.43 13.54
C ARG A 73 -12.13 -3.29 14.67
N GLU A 74 -10.95 -3.84 14.50
CA GLU A 74 -10.38 -4.58 15.55
C GLU A 74 -10.07 -3.71 16.72
N SER A 75 -9.58 -2.53 16.50
CA SER A 75 -9.28 -1.61 17.56
C SER A 75 -10.50 -1.22 18.30
N VAL A 76 -11.57 -0.96 17.62
CA VAL A 76 -12.77 -0.55 18.27
C VAL A 76 -13.36 -1.69 19.05
N GLY A 77 -13.22 -2.86 18.57
CA GLY A 77 -13.79 -3.98 19.27
C GLY A 77 -13.04 -4.36 20.50
N ARG A 78 -11.82 -3.86 20.76
CA ARG A 78 -11.12 -4.17 21.91
C ARG A 78 -11.44 -3.32 23.03
N PRO A 79 -11.59 -3.72 24.16
CA PRO A 79 -11.88 -2.91 25.31
C PRO A 79 -10.66 -2.16 25.59
N SER A 80 -10.79 -1.04 25.86
CA SER A 80 -9.71 -0.28 26.04
C SER A 80 -9.18 -0.41 27.25
N ARG A 81 -8.34 -0.40 27.63
CA ARG A 81 -7.77 -0.53 28.54
C ARG A 81 -7.45 0.46 29.06
N ARG A 82 -7.52 1.25 29.29
CA ARG A 82 -7.15 2.14 29.60
C ARG A 82 -7.53 2.43 30.30
N SER A 83 -7.62 2.39 30.62
CA SER A 83 -7.89 2.74 31.19
C SER A 83 -8.08 3.33 31.49
#